data_47c4a6aab3324598adeb2325e036d2e8
#
_entry.id   47c4a6aab3324598adeb2325e036d2e8
#
_cell.length_a   1.000
_cell.length_b   1.000
_cell.length_c   1.000
_cell.angle_alpha   90.00
_cell.angle_beta   90.00
_cell.angle_gamma   90.00
#
_symmetry.space_group_name_H-M   'P 1'
#
loop_
_entity.id
_entity.type
_entity.pdbx_description
1 polymer ?
#
loop_
_entity_poly.entity_id
_entity_poly.type
_entity_poly.pdbx_seq_one_letter_code
_entity_poly.pdbx_strand_id
1 'polypeptide(L)'
;FTLPDQDGKPVSLASLTARGPVVLYFYPTDSTPGCTVEACSFRENLGAIRARGAQVIGVSADSTASHQKFIGKQSLNFPLLSDPGHTVTAAYGVYKKKSLYGREFMGIERTTFIIGRDGTVKQAFPKVTVNGHTEEVLEALKQL
;
A
#
# COMPACT_ATOMS: atom_id res chain seq x y z
N PHE A 1 11.21 -4.60 7.37
CA PHE A 1 10.06 -5.33 7.93
C PHE A 1 9.83 -6.65 7.21
N THR A 2 9.06 -7.52 7.84
CA THR A 2 8.53 -8.75 7.24
C THR A 2 7.07 -8.90 7.67
N LEU A 3 6.18 -9.04 6.71
CA LEU A 3 4.74 -9.21 6.95
C LEU A 3 4.20 -10.34 6.06
N PRO A 4 3.13 -11.05 6.49
CA PRO A 4 2.51 -12.07 5.65
C PRO A 4 1.71 -11.41 4.51
N ASP A 5 1.76 -12.03 3.33
CA ASP A 5 0.87 -11.67 2.23
C ASP A 5 -0.51 -12.35 2.42
N GLN A 6 -1.39 -12.24 1.42
CA GLN A 6 -2.74 -12.81 1.47
C GLN A 6 -2.75 -14.34 1.56
N ASP A 7 -1.67 -15.01 1.22
CA ASP A 7 -1.52 -16.46 1.32
C ASP A 7 -0.78 -16.88 2.60
N GLY A 8 -0.49 -15.94 3.48
CA GLY A 8 0.25 -16.18 4.70
C GLY A 8 1.75 -16.33 4.52
N LYS A 9 2.27 -16.09 3.33
CA LYS A 9 3.71 -16.18 3.07
C LYS A 9 4.42 -14.94 3.56
N PRO A 10 5.55 -15.08 4.28
CA PRO A 10 6.29 -13.91 4.75
C PRO A 10 6.93 -13.17 3.56
N VAL A 11 6.76 -11.86 3.55
CA VAL A 11 7.34 -10.96 2.54
C VAL A 11 8.17 -9.92 3.28
N SER A 12 9.46 -9.84 2.95
CA SER A 12 10.35 -8.84 3.54
C SER A 12 10.55 -7.67 2.59
N LEU A 13 10.70 -6.47 3.13
CA LEU A 13 11.02 -5.29 2.32
C LEU A 13 12.33 -5.51 1.55
N ALA A 14 13.33 -6.11 2.19
CA ALA A 14 14.63 -6.35 1.56
C ALA A 14 14.49 -7.23 0.30
N SER A 15 13.63 -8.25 0.34
CA SER A 15 13.41 -9.11 -0.84
C SER A 15 12.69 -8.37 -1.96
N LEU A 16 11.81 -7.42 -1.62
CA LEU A 16 11.10 -6.60 -2.61
C LEU A 16 12.05 -5.61 -3.27
N THR A 17 12.82 -4.87 -2.48
CA THR A 17 13.74 -3.85 -3.02
C THR A 17 14.87 -4.46 -3.86
N ALA A 18 15.22 -5.72 -3.61
CA ALA A 18 16.18 -6.44 -4.45
C ALA A 18 15.70 -6.58 -5.91
N ARG A 19 14.40 -6.57 -6.13
CA ARG A 19 13.79 -6.68 -7.47
C ARG A 19 13.62 -5.34 -8.18
N GLY A 20 13.55 -4.24 -7.43
CA GLY A 20 13.32 -2.91 -7.98
C GLY A 20 12.62 -1.99 -6.99
N PRO A 21 12.35 -0.74 -7.40
CA PRO A 21 11.60 0.18 -6.56
C PRO A 21 10.23 -0.39 -6.17
N VAL A 22 9.74 -0.01 -4.99
CA VAL A 22 8.48 -0.48 -4.43
C VAL A 22 7.55 0.72 -4.22
N VAL A 23 6.34 0.63 -4.77
CA VAL A 23 5.23 1.52 -4.43
C VAL A 23 4.50 0.85 -3.27
N LEU A 24 4.78 1.30 -2.06
CA LEU A 24 4.21 0.76 -0.83
C LEU A 24 3.09 1.68 -0.38
N TYR A 25 1.84 1.24 -0.51
CA TYR A 25 0.73 2.07 -0.10
C TYR A 25 0.01 1.49 1.11
N PHE A 26 -0.23 2.35 2.10
CA PHE A 26 -0.99 2.03 3.31
C PHE A 26 -2.41 2.54 3.15
N TYR A 27 -3.39 1.73 3.51
CA TYR A 27 -4.80 2.09 3.39
C TYR A 27 -5.60 1.63 4.62
N PRO A 28 -6.72 2.31 4.94
CA PRO A 28 -7.43 2.04 6.19
C PRO A 28 -8.01 0.64 6.34
N THR A 29 -8.73 0.13 5.34
CA THR A 29 -9.37 -1.19 5.46
C THR A 29 -9.87 -1.72 4.12
N ASP A 30 -9.84 -3.05 3.95
CA ASP A 30 -10.33 -3.74 2.76
C ASP A 30 -11.82 -3.44 2.51
N SER A 31 -12.19 -3.47 1.23
CA SER A 31 -13.59 -3.46 0.78
C SER A 31 -14.39 -2.20 1.11
N THR A 32 -13.74 -1.14 1.57
CA THR A 32 -14.38 0.18 1.66
C THR A 32 -14.35 0.89 0.31
N PRO A 33 -15.29 1.84 0.03
CA PRO A 33 -15.34 2.48 -1.29
C PRO A 33 -14.04 3.13 -1.74
N GLY A 34 -13.42 3.95 -0.89
CA GLY A 34 -12.16 4.64 -1.23
C GLY A 34 -11.00 3.66 -1.44
N CYS A 35 -10.87 2.66 -0.58
CA CYS A 35 -9.81 1.67 -0.72
C CYS A 35 -10.01 0.77 -1.93
N THR A 36 -11.26 0.48 -2.30
CA THR A 36 -11.58 -0.27 -3.50
C THR A 36 -11.20 0.51 -4.76
N VAL A 37 -11.53 1.80 -4.83
CA VAL A 37 -11.17 2.67 -5.96
C VAL A 37 -9.65 2.75 -6.10
N GLU A 38 -8.94 2.95 -4.99
CA GLU A 38 -7.48 3.02 -5.00
C GLU A 38 -6.84 1.72 -5.50
N ALA A 39 -7.28 0.58 -4.96
CA ALA A 39 -6.75 -0.73 -5.36
C ALA A 39 -7.01 -1.01 -6.84
N CYS A 40 -8.22 -0.71 -7.33
CA CYS A 40 -8.57 -0.89 -8.73
C CYS A 40 -7.75 0.02 -9.65
N SER A 41 -7.48 1.25 -9.21
CA SER A 41 -6.63 2.18 -9.96
C SER A 41 -5.20 1.64 -10.09
N PHE A 42 -4.62 1.10 -9.03
CA PHE A 42 -3.31 0.44 -9.10
C PHE A 42 -3.36 -0.81 -9.98
N ARG A 43 -4.42 -1.61 -9.89
CA ARG A 43 -4.59 -2.79 -10.75
C ARG A 43 -4.56 -2.41 -12.23
N GLU A 44 -5.32 -1.38 -12.61
CA GLU A 44 -5.42 -0.93 -14.00
C GLU A 44 -4.12 -0.33 -14.52
N ASN A 45 -3.31 0.26 -13.63
CA ASN A 45 -2.05 0.92 -14.00
C ASN A 45 -0.81 0.08 -13.70
N LEU A 46 -0.98 -1.16 -13.26
CA LEU A 46 0.14 -2.00 -12.85
C LEU A 46 1.14 -2.24 -13.99
N GLY A 47 0.66 -2.41 -15.21
CA GLY A 47 1.52 -2.58 -16.38
C GLY A 47 2.47 -1.39 -16.58
N ALA A 48 1.94 -0.17 -16.46
CA ALA A 48 2.76 1.04 -16.57
C ALA A 48 3.77 1.17 -15.44
N ILE A 49 3.38 0.79 -14.21
CA ILE A 49 4.26 0.80 -13.04
C ILE A 49 5.39 -0.23 -13.23
N ARG A 50 5.06 -1.44 -13.67
CA ARG A 50 6.04 -2.49 -13.95
C ARG A 50 6.98 -2.12 -15.09
N ALA A 51 6.50 -1.37 -16.08
CA ALA A 51 7.34 -0.87 -17.16
C ALA A 51 8.44 0.07 -16.65
N ARG A 52 8.25 0.68 -15.47
CA ARG A 52 9.25 1.49 -14.78
C ARG A 52 10.13 0.65 -13.83
N GLY A 53 10.00 -0.67 -13.85
CA GLY A 53 10.74 -1.58 -12.98
C GLY A 53 10.22 -1.65 -11.55
N ALA A 54 9.10 -1.01 -11.26
CA ALA A 54 8.55 -0.92 -9.91
C ALA A 54 7.48 -1.98 -9.63
N GLN A 55 7.22 -2.19 -8.34
CA GLN A 55 6.22 -3.12 -7.82
C GLN A 55 5.19 -2.35 -6.99
N VAL A 56 3.96 -2.86 -6.90
CA VAL A 56 2.92 -2.31 -6.01
C VAL A 56 2.65 -3.29 -4.88
N ILE A 57 2.68 -2.80 -3.66
CA ILE A 57 2.39 -3.57 -2.45
C ILE A 57 1.44 -2.74 -1.59
N GLY A 58 0.28 -3.30 -1.26
CA GLY A 58 -0.65 -2.67 -0.33
C GLY A 58 -0.49 -3.22 1.08
N VAL A 59 -0.72 -2.39 2.09
CA VAL A 59 -0.62 -2.78 3.50
C VAL A 59 -1.79 -2.21 4.28
N SER A 60 -2.45 -3.04 5.06
CA SER A 60 -3.45 -2.63 6.05
C SER A 60 -3.41 -3.55 7.26
N ALA A 61 -4.22 -3.25 8.26
CA ALA A 61 -4.35 -4.07 9.46
C ALA A 61 -5.30 -5.25 9.29
N ASP A 62 -5.93 -5.39 8.12
CA ASP A 62 -6.85 -6.49 7.85
C ASP A 62 -6.12 -7.84 7.86
N SER A 63 -6.87 -8.91 8.12
CA SER A 63 -6.36 -10.27 8.13
C SER A 63 -5.99 -10.76 6.72
N THR A 64 -5.19 -11.80 6.65
CA THR A 64 -4.87 -12.46 5.39
C THR A 64 -6.13 -13.00 4.70
N ALA A 65 -7.09 -13.51 5.47
CA ALA A 65 -8.38 -13.97 4.92
C ALA A 65 -9.19 -12.82 4.29
N SER A 66 -9.21 -11.65 4.93
CA SER A 66 -9.84 -10.45 4.39
C SER A 66 -9.18 -10.04 3.08
N HIS A 67 -7.84 -10.03 3.04
CA HIS A 67 -7.08 -9.71 1.84
C HIS A 67 -7.38 -10.66 0.69
N GLN A 68 -7.49 -11.97 0.96
CA GLN A 68 -7.85 -12.95 -0.07
C GLN A 68 -9.21 -12.64 -0.70
N LYS A 69 -10.20 -12.30 0.14
CA LYS A 69 -11.54 -11.94 -0.35
C LYS A 69 -11.51 -10.67 -1.19
N PHE A 70 -10.78 -9.67 -0.74
CA PHE A 70 -10.66 -8.39 -1.44
C PHE A 70 -9.98 -8.58 -2.79
N ILE A 71 -8.85 -9.30 -2.83
CA ILE A 71 -8.13 -9.62 -4.07
C ILE A 71 -9.05 -10.38 -5.04
N GLY A 72 -9.76 -11.39 -4.54
CA GLY A 72 -10.65 -12.21 -5.38
C GLY A 72 -11.80 -11.40 -5.94
N LYS A 73 -12.44 -10.58 -5.11
CA LYS A 73 -13.60 -9.76 -5.50
C LYS A 73 -13.23 -8.69 -6.52
N GLN A 74 -12.06 -8.05 -6.37
CA GLN A 74 -11.63 -6.95 -7.23
C GLN A 74 -10.63 -7.38 -8.29
N SER A 75 -10.30 -8.67 -8.39
CA SER A 75 -9.31 -9.21 -9.33
C SER A 75 -7.97 -8.47 -9.25
N LEU A 76 -7.50 -8.23 -8.04
CA LEU A 76 -6.24 -7.53 -7.83
C LEU A 76 -5.07 -8.40 -8.28
N ASN A 77 -4.07 -7.79 -8.90
CA ASN A 77 -2.92 -8.45 -9.50
C ASN A 77 -1.60 -8.09 -8.81
N PHE A 78 -1.69 -7.67 -7.56
CA PHE A 78 -0.53 -7.37 -6.70
C PHE A 78 -0.84 -7.84 -5.28
N PRO A 79 0.19 -8.09 -4.44
CA PRO A 79 -0.04 -8.62 -3.09
C PRO A 79 -0.50 -7.54 -2.11
N LEU A 80 -1.24 -8.00 -1.10
CA LEU A 80 -1.64 -7.20 0.05
C LEU A 80 -1.02 -7.83 1.30
N LEU A 81 -0.33 -7.02 2.10
CA LEU A 81 0.33 -7.46 3.33
C LEU A 81 -0.54 -7.13 4.54
N SER A 82 -0.52 -8.02 5.52
CA SER A 82 -1.33 -7.91 6.73
C SER A 82 -0.48 -7.47 7.92
N ASP A 83 -0.87 -6.37 8.57
CA ASP A 83 -0.20 -5.82 9.75
C ASP A 83 -1.21 -5.59 10.90
N PRO A 84 -1.84 -6.67 11.43
CA PRO A 84 -2.90 -6.51 12.44
C PRO A 84 -2.39 -5.91 13.74
N GLY A 85 -1.12 -6.09 14.07
CA GLY A 85 -0.50 -5.51 15.26
C GLY A 85 -0.05 -4.06 15.11
N HIS A 86 -0.20 -3.46 13.94
CA HIS A 86 0.23 -2.09 13.63
C HIS A 86 1.72 -1.82 13.85
N THR A 87 2.56 -2.84 13.86
CA THR A 87 4.01 -2.68 14.06
C THR A 87 4.62 -1.88 12.92
N VAL A 88 4.30 -2.22 11.69
CA VAL A 88 4.84 -1.57 10.50
C VAL A 88 4.14 -0.23 10.22
N THR A 89 2.82 -0.18 10.35
CA THR A 89 2.08 1.07 10.16
C THR A 89 2.50 2.14 11.15
N ALA A 90 2.77 1.76 12.41
CA ALA A 90 3.29 2.69 13.41
C ALA A 90 4.71 3.13 13.08
N ALA A 91 5.57 2.20 12.65
CA ALA A 91 6.96 2.51 12.29
C ALA A 91 7.06 3.49 11.12
N TYR A 92 6.13 3.39 10.17
CA TYR A 92 6.07 4.32 9.02
C TYR A 92 5.33 5.63 9.33
N GLY A 93 4.81 5.78 10.56
CA GLY A 93 4.13 6.99 10.99
C GLY A 93 2.75 7.19 10.39
N VAL A 94 2.11 6.13 9.87
CA VAL A 94 0.79 6.20 9.24
C VAL A 94 -0.35 5.74 10.15
N TYR A 95 -0.03 5.14 11.30
CA TYR A 95 -1.02 4.77 12.31
C TYR A 95 -1.21 5.95 13.24
N LYS A 96 -2.32 6.67 13.09
CA LYS A 96 -2.54 7.98 13.71
C LYS A 96 -3.90 8.08 14.37
N LYS A 97 -4.00 9.03 15.30
CA LYS A 97 -5.28 9.44 15.87
C LYS A 97 -6.11 10.15 14.80
N LYS A 98 -7.32 9.66 14.59
CA LYS A 98 -8.31 10.24 13.66
C LYS A 98 -9.52 10.71 14.44
N SER A 99 -10.24 11.69 13.90
CA SER A 99 -11.50 12.19 14.46
C SER A 99 -12.59 12.08 13.40
N LEU A 100 -13.75 11.55 13.79
CA LEU A 100 -14.92 11.45 12.94
C LEU A 100 -16.15 11.68 13.80
N TYR A 101 -16.95 12.73 13.47
CA TYR A 101 -18.15 13.12 14.20
C TYR A 101 -17.88 13.29 15.71
N GLY A 102 -16.76 13.94 16.06
CA GLY A 102 -16.38 14.17 17.44
C GLY A 102 -15.82 12.97 18.18
N ARG A 103 -15.74 11.81 17.54
CA ARG A 103 -15.09 10.60 18.09
C ARG A 103 -13.65 10.52 17.66
N GLU A 104 -12.76 10.28 18.61
CA GLU A 104 -11.36 10.01 18.33
C GLU A 104 -11.10 8.50 18.31
N PHE A 105 -10.31 8.05 17.35
CA PHE A 105 -9.89 6.66 17.23
C PHE A 105 -8.54 6.57 16.53
N MET A 106 -7.83 5.45 16.72
CA MET A 106 -6.59 5.19 16.00
C MET A 106 -6.91 4.50 14.68
N GLY A 107 -6.26 4.94 13.61
CA GLY A 107 -6.47 4.36 12.28
C GLY A 107 -5.32 4.67 11.34
N ILE A 108 -5.32 4.00 10.20
CA ILE A 108 -4.30 4.19 9.18
C ILE A 108 -4.67 5.39 8.32
N GLU A 109 -3.73 6.36 8.23
CA GLU A 109 -3.84 7.46 7.27
C GLU A 109 -3.39 6.96 5.90
N ARG A 110 -4.20 7.14 4.89
CA ARG A 110 -3.88 6.74 3.51
C ARG A 110 -2.60 7.43 3.05
N THR A 111 -1.54 6.64 2.86
CA THR A 111 -0.21 7.17 2.56
C THR A 111 0.51 6.22 1.61
N THR A 112 1.20 6.76 0.63
CA THR A 112 2.01 5.98 -0.30
C THR A 112 3.46 6.40 -0.19
N PHE A 113 4.36 5.41 -0.15
CA PHE A 113 5.81 5.62 -0.19
C PHE A 113 6.37 4.98 -1.45
N ILE A 114 7.28 5.68 -2.12
CA ILE A 114 8.11 5.06 -3.16
C ILE A 114 9.45 4.77 -2.53
N ILE A 115 9.82 3.49 -2.48
CA ILE A 115 11.05 3.02 -1.86
C ILE A 115 11.99 2.54 -2.96
N GLY A 116 13.21 3.08 -2.97
CA GLY A 116 14.20 2.71 -3.96
C GLY A 116 14.84 1.35 -3.69
N ARG A 117 15.64 0.88 -4.64
CA ARG A 117 16.38 -0.40 -4.52
C ARG A 117 17.31 -0.43 -3.32
N ASP A 118 17.80 0.72 -2.88
CA ASP A 118 18.66 0.86 -1.71
C ASP A 118 17.89 0.79 -0.37
N GLY A 119 16.57 0.61 -0.44
CA GLY A 119 15.73 0.52 0.75
C GLY A 119 15.34 1.87 1.34
N THR A 120 15.70 2.99 0.71
CA THR A 120 15.37 4.32 1.22
C THR A 120 14.09 4.86 0.59
N VAL A 121 13.35 5.66 1.36
CA VAL A 121 12.15 6.35 0.86
C VAL A 121 12.60 7.48 -0.07
N LYS A 122 12.18 7.41 -1.33
CA LYS A 122 12.50 8.42 -2.34
C LYS A 122 11.41 9.48 -2.44
N GLN A 123 10.16 9.10 -2.16
CA GLN A 123 9.02 9.99 -2.23
C GLN A 123 7.96 9.51 -1.23
N ALA A 124 7.29 10.45 -0.57
CA ALA A 124 6.15 10.17 0.31
C ALA A 124 4.95 10.99 -0.12
N PHE A 125 3.78 10.34 -0.14
CA PHE A 125 2.49 10.98 -0.43
C PHE A 125 1.59 10.78 0.78
N PRO A 126 1.63 11.70 1.78
CA PRO A 126 0.74 11.60 2.93
C PRO A 126 -0.66 12.08 2.58
N LYS A 127 -1.65 11.62 3.34
CA LYS A 127 -3.05 12.06 3.18
C LYS A 127 -3.53 11.96 1.73
N VAL A 128 -3.36 10.80 1.13
CA VAL A 128 -3.65 10.59 -0.28
C VAL A 128 -5.11 10.89 -0.62
N THR A 129 -5.31 11.69 -1.66
CA THR A 129 -6.56 11.81 -2.38
C THR A 129 -6.53 10.77 -3.50
N VAL A 130 -7.47 9.82 -3.49
CA VAL A 130 -7.45 8.67 -4.40
C VAL A 130 -7.53 9.09 -5.86
N ASN A 131 -8.39 10.05 -6.18
CA ASN A 131 -8.53 10.56 -7.56
C ASN A 131 -7.23 11.22 -8.01
N GLY A 132 -6.65 10.71 -9.09
CA GLY A 132 -5.41 11.23 -9.66
C GLY A 132 -4.14 10.73 -8.99
N HIS A 133 -4.23 9.91 -7.94
CA HIS A 133 -3.06 9.47 -7.19
C HIS A 133 -2.13 8.55 -8.00
N THR A 134 -2.69 7.62 -8.79
CA THR A 134 -1.87 6.71 -9.60
C THR A 134 -1.02 7.47 -10.61
N GLU A 135 -1.56 8.55 -11.19
CA GLU A 135 -0.82 9.43 -12.09
C GLU A 135 0.34 10.13 -11.37
N GLU A 136 0.12 10.59 -10.12
CA GLU A 136 1.20 11.15 -9.29
C GLU A 136 2.32 10.14 -9.06
N VAL A 137 1.95 8.88 -8.77
CA VAL A 137 2.91 7.80 -8.55
C VAL A 137 3.71 7.52 -9.81
N LEU A 138 3.05 7.42 -10.96
CA LEU A 138 3.72 7.20 -12.24
C LEU A 138 4.69 8.33 -12.57
N GLU A 139 4.29 9.58 -12.32
CA GLU A 139 5.17 10.74 -12.55
C GLU A 139 6.40 10.68 -11.63
N ALA A 140 6.20 10.34 -10.36
CA ALA A 140 7.32 10.21 -9.41
C ALA A 140 8.28 9.08 -9.82
N LEU A 141 7.77 7.97 -10.36
CA LEU A 141 8.62 6.86 -10.83
C LEU A 141 9.49 7.25 -12.00
N LYS A 142 9.06 8.21 -12.83
CA LYS A 142 9.88 8.74 -13.93
C LYS A 142 11.11 9.50 -13.42
N GLN A 143 11.06 10.01 -12.19
CA GLN A 143 12.13 10.82 -11.60
C GLN A 143 13.22 9.98 -10.90
N LEU A 144 13.02 8.67 -10.82
CA LEU A 144 14.00 7.78 -10.15
C LEU A 144 15.22 7.52 -11.01
#